data_180eef653db71967e99b2fe245f7b49c
#
_entry.id   180eef653db71967e99b2fe245f7b49c
#
_cell.length_a   1.000
_cell.length_b   1.000
_cell.length_c   1.000
_cell.angle_alpha   90.00
_cell.angle_beta   90.00
_cell.angle_gamma   90.00
#
_symmetry.space_group_name_H-M   'P 1'
#
loop_
_entity.id
_entity.type
_entity.pdbx_description
1 polymer ?
#
loop_
_entity_poly.entity_id
_entity_poly.type
_entity_poly.pdbx_seq_one_letter_code
_entity_poly.pdbx_strand_id
1 'polypeptide(L)'
;MEPWVIGMICNGIIAVAYVFISLAITVPLARSGQLRSNPLGAATASIFFSCAVHHGIHSVHMALPSLGIDDPQGYAMREAWDWPLSLWDVVGAVVGVYYWTLRRNYSSLMEGAQLFQDLRQREQQALE
;
A
#
# COMPACT_ATOMS: atom_id res chain seq x y z
N MET A 1 -16.67 8.71 -20.49
CA MET A 1 -15.42 8.02 -20.11
C MET A 1 -15.76 6.62 -19.65
N GLU A 2 -15.01 5.64 -20.10
CA GLU A 2 -15.23 4.27 -19.68
C GLU A 2 -14.66 4.01 -18.28
N PRO A 3 -15.32 3.14 -17.48
CA PRO A 3 -14.88 2.90 -16.11
C PRO A 3 -13.44 2.39 -15.99
N TRP A 4 -12.98 1.57 -16.95
CA TRP A 4 -11.63 1.02 -16.89
C TRP A 4 -10.53 2.09 -16.96
N VAL A 5 -10.80 3.24 -17.61
CA VAL A 5 -9.82 4.34 -17.70
C VAL A 5 -9.55 4.89 -16.29
N ILE A 6 -10.60 5.11 -15.52
CA ILE A 6 -10.48 5.55 -14.13
C ILE A 6 -9.80 4.48 -13.30
N GLY A 7 -10.18 3.21 -13.46
CA GLY A 7 -9.55 2.08 -12.78
C GLY A 7 -8.06 2.00 -13.07
N MET A 8 -7.66 2.12 -14.33
CA MET A 8 -6.25 2.10 -14.75
C MET A 8 -5.44 3.21 -14.08
N ILE A 9 -5.94 4.44 -14.14
CA ILE A 9 -5.26 5.61 -13.57
C ILE A 9 -5.16 5.47 -12.05
N CYS A 10 -6.26 5.13 -11.39
CA CYS A 10 -6.29 5.01 -9.93
C CYS A 10 -5.44 3.85 -9.43
N ASN A 11 -5.44 2.70 -10.10
CA ASN A 11 -4.56 1.59 -9.74
C ASN A 11 -3.09 1.97 -9.89
N GLY A 12 -2.74 2.75 -10.90
CA GLY A 12 -1.38 3.29 -11.06
C GLY A 12 -1.00 4.21 -9.91
N ILE A 13 -1.89 5.11 -9.51
CA ILE A 13 -1.68 6.02 -8.38
C ILE A 13 -1.51 5.22 -7.08
N ILE A 14 -2.37 4.23 -6.84
CA ILE A 14 -2.28 3.36 -5.66
C ILE A 14 -0.93 2.63 -5.64
N ALA A 15 -0.51 2.08 -6.76
CA ALA A 15 0.76 1.36 -6.86
C ALA A 15 1.95 2.26 -6.48
N VAL A 16 2.01 3.46 -7.03
CA VAL A 16 3.08 4.43 -6.73
C VAL A 16 3.03 4.86 -5.26
N ALA A 17 1.86 5.22 -4.75
CA ALA A 17 1.69 5.63 -3.37
C ALA A 17 2.12 4.53 -2.41
N TYR A 18 1.73 3.28 -2.67
CA TYR A 18 2.02 2.15 -1.79
C TYR A 18 3.51 1.76 -1.82
N VAL A 19 4.20 1.92 -2.96
CA VAL A 19 5.65 1.77 -3.00
C VAL A 19 6.32 2.79 -2.10
N PHE A 20 5.91 4.06 -2.18
CA PHE A 20 6.47 5.12 -1.34
C PHE A 20 6.15 4.91 0.15
N ILE A 21 4.95 4.43 0.48
CA ILE A 21 4.59 4.09 1.87
C ILE A 21 5.48 2.96 2.37
N SER A 22 5.64 1.89 1.58
CA SER A 22 6.50 0.77 1.92
C SER A 22 7.94 1.23 2.18
N LEU A 23 8.48 2.08 1.32
CA LEU A 23 9.83 2.64 1.49
C LEU A 23 9.93 3.55 2.73
N ALA A 24 8.90 4.35 2.99
CA ALA A 24 8.87 5.23 4.15
C ALA A 24 8.87 4.45 5.47
N ILE A 25 8.43 3.20 5.46
CA ILE A 25 8.49 2.30 6.62
C ILE A 25 9.80 1.52 6.63
N THR A 26 10.18 0.93 5.49
CA THR A 26 11.33 0.03 5.38
C THR A 26 12.67 0.75 5.61
N VAL A 27 12.84 1.93 5.02
CA VAL A 27 14.13 2.65 5.07
C VAL A 27 14.51 3.02 6.51
N PRO A 28 13.64 3.63 7.33
CA PRO A 28 13.97 3.88 8.73
C PRO A 28 14.23 2.60 9.54
N LEU A 29 13.47 1.53 9.30
CA LEU A 29 13.70 0.25 9.99
C LEU A 29 15.07 -0.34 9.65
N ALA A 30 15.44 -0.30 8.37
CA ALA A 30 16.74 -0.80 7.92
C ALA A 30 17.88 0.02 8.50
N ARG A 31 17.76 1.35 8.47
CA ARG A 31 18.79 2.26 9.00
C ARG A 31 19.00 2.12 10.50
N SER A 32 17.95 1.82 11.25
CA SER A 32 18.03 1.63 12.70
C SER A 32 18.32 0.18 13.10
N GLY A 33 18.50 -0.73 12.14
CA GLY A 33 18.76 -2.14 12.41
C GLY A 33 17.58 -2.90 12.98
N GLN A 34 16.34 -2.42 12.75
CA GLN A 34 15.12 -2.97 13.37
C GLN A 34 14.29 -3.85 12.43
N LEU A 35 14.79 -4.21 11.25
CA LEU A 35 14.01 -5.05 10.31
C LEU A 35 13.60 -6.37 10.92
N ARG A 36 14.45 -6.99 11.72
CA ARG A 36 14.17 -8.28 12.39
C ARG A 36 13.50 -8.12 13.75
N SER A 37 13.81 -7.03 14.46
CA SER A 37 13.29 -6.81 15.82
C SER A 37 11.94 -6.10 15.85
N ASN A 38 11.47 -5.59 14.71
CA ASN A 38 10.15 -4.96 14.58
C ASN A 38 9.32 -5.67 13.51
N PRO A 39 8.76 -6.85 13.83
CA PRO A 39 7.99 -7.61 12.85
C PRO A 39 6.73 -6.92 12.39
N LEU A 40 6.11 -6.08 13.22
CA LEU A 40 4.93 -5.32 12.81
C LEU A 40 5.27 -4.33 11.70
N GLY A 41 6.36 -3.58 11.86
CA GLY A 41 6.84 -2.65 10.83
C GLY A 41 7.21 -3.36 9.53
N ALA A 42 7.95 -4.46 9.62
CA ALA A 42 8.36 -5.25 8.45
C ALA A 42 7.15 -5.85 7.72
N ALA A 43 6.19 -6.40 8.47
CA ALA A 43 4.97 -6.97 7.88
C ALA A 43 4.11 -5.89 7.22
N THR A 44 3.97 -4.72 7.85
CA THR A 44 3.20 -3.61 7.29
C THR A 44 3.82 -3.13 5.97
N ALA A 45 5.14 -2.95 5.93
CA ALA A 45 5.85 -2.59 4.71
C ALA A 45 5.64 -3.64 3.60
N SER A 46 5.66 -4.92 3.96
CA SER A 46 5.46 -6.03 3.02
C SER A 46 4.04 -6.04 2.45
N ILE A 47 3.03 -5.74 3.27
CA ILE A 47 1.64 -5.63 2.82
C ILE A 47 1.51 -4.51 1.78
N PHE A 48 2.02 -3.32 2.08
CA PHE A 48 1.97 -2.21 1.13
C PHE A 48 2.72 -2.53 -0.16
N PHE A 49 3.87 -3.16 -0.06
CA PHE A 49 4.64 -3.53 -1.25
C PHE A 49 3.88 -4.55 -2.11
N SER A 50 3.33 -5.61 -1.52
CA SER A 50 2.58 -6.62 -2.29
C SER A 50 1.32 -6.04 -2.92
N CYS A 51 0.61 -5.15 -2.22
CA CYS A 51 -0.54 -4.44 -2.78
C CYS A 51 -0.13 -3.52 -3.92
N ALA A 52 1.03 -2.86 -3.80
CA ALA A 52 1.57 -2.02 -4.87
C ALA A 52 1.81 -2.82 -6.15
N VAL A 53 2.40 -4.00 -6.03
CA VAL A 53 2.63 -4.90 -7.17
C VAL A 53 1.31 -5.31 -7.81
N HIS A 54 0.33 -5.69 -7.00
CA HIS A 54 -0.99 -6.14 -7.48
C HIS A 54 -1.72 -5.03 -8.24
N HIS A 55 -1.79 -3.83 -7.66
CA HIS A 55 -2.42 -2.69 -8.33
C HIS A 55 -1.64 -2.26 -9.57
N GLY A 56 -0.32 -2.31 -9.52
CA GLY A 56 0.53 -2.00 -10.66
C GLY A 56 0.31 -2.95 -11.83
N ILE A 57 0.17 -4.24 -11.58
CA ILE A 57 -0.13 -5.24 -12.60
C ILE A 57 -1.47 -4.92 -13.29
N HIS A 58 -2.52 -4.60 -12.52
CA HIS A 58 -3.82 -4.23 -13.09
C HIS A 58 -3.70 -3.01 -13.99
N SER A 59 -3.02 -1.97 -13.53
CA SER A 59 -2.83 -0.74 -14.30
C SER A 59 -2.07 -0.99 -15.60
N VAL A 60 -0.99 -1.76 -15.54
CA VAL A 60 -0.18 -2.08 -16.71
C VAL A 60 -0.97 -2.88 -17.75
N HIS A 61 -1.65 -3.94 -17.33
CA HIS A 61 -2.46 -4.74 -18.25
C HIS A 61 -3.53 -3.91 -18.97
N MET A 62 -4.21 -3.04 -18.23
CA MET A 62 -5.23 -2.17 -18.83
C MET A 62 -4.62 -1.12 -19.76
N ALA A 63 -3.37 -0.73 -19.55
CA ALA A 63 -2.68 0.25 -20.39
C ALA A 63 -2.10 -0.35 -21.67
N LEU A 64 -1.69 -1.62 -21.67
CA LEU A 64 -0.96 -2.25 -22.77
C LEU A 64 -1.66 -2.12 -24.14
N PRO A 65 -2.99 -2.37 -24.26
CA PRO A 65 -3.66 -2.20 -25.55
C PRO A 65 -3.56 -0.78 -26.11
N SER A 66 -3.57 0.22 -25.25
CA SER A 66 -3.41 1.63 -25.67
C SER A 66 -2.01 1.95 -26.17
N LEU A 67 -1.02 1.13 -25.82
CA LEU A 67 0.37 1.27 -26.25
C LEU A 67 0.65 0.44 -27.51
N GLY A 68 -0.37 -0.16 -28.12
CA GLY A 68 -0.22 -0.98 -29.32
C GLY A 68 0.25 -2.40 -29.05
N ILE A 69 0.23 -2.84 -27.80
CA ILE A 69 0.60 -4.20 -27.42
C ILE A 69 -0.67 -5.04 -27.32
N ASP A 70 -0.73 -6.11 -28.13
CA ASP A 70 -1.89 -7.02 -28.13
C ASP A 70 -1.84 -7.91 -26.89
N ASP A 71 -2.63 -7.55 -25.90
CA ASP A 71 -2.74 -8.27 -24.63
C ASP A 71 -4.19 -8.70 -24.37
N PRO A 72 -4.52 -9.99 -24.64
CA PRO A 72 -5.89 -10.48 -24.40
C PRO A 72 -6.34 -10.30 -22.95
N GLN A 73 -5.43 -10.43 -21.99
CA GLN A 73 -5.75 -10.24 -20.57
C GLN A 73 -6.09 -8.78 -20.29
N GLY A 74 -5.41 -7.83 -20.93
CA GLY A 74 -5.69 -6.40 -20.81
C GLY A 74 -7.09 -6.05 -21.31
N TYR A 75 -7.49 -6.58 -22.46
CA TYR A 75 -8.85 -6.38 -22.99
C TYR A 75 -9.90 -6.98 -22.07
N ALA A 76 -9.69 -8.20 -21.61
CA ALA A 76 -10.62 -8.86 -20.69
C ALA A 76 -10.77 -8.08 -19.38
N MET A 77 -9.68 -7.54 -18.87
CA MET A 77 -9.66 -6.74 -17.65
C MET A 77 -10.44 -5.43 -17.83
N ARG A 78 -10.28 -4.76 -18.98
CA ARG A 78 -11.05 -3.55 -19.31
C ARG A 78 -12.56 -3.81 -19.31
N GLU A 79 -12.99 -4.93 -19.89
CA GLU A 79 -14.41 -5.31 -19.92
C GLU A 79 -14.95 -5.62 -18.52
N ALA A 80 -14.16 -6.26 -17.69
CA ALA A 80 -14.55 -6.63 -16.33
C ALA A 80 -14.59 -5.42 -15.38
N TRP A 81 -13.89 -4.33 -15.71
CA TRP A 81 -13.77 -3.15 -14.84
C TRP A 81 -15.00 -2.26 -14.98
N ASP A 82 -15.91 -2.37 -14.04
CA ASP A 82 -17.17 -1.62 -14.00
C ASP A 82 -17.07 -0.39 -13.09
N TRP A 83 -18.16 0.39 -13.02
CA TRP A 83 -18.19 1.58 -12.18
C TRP A 83 -18.00 1.30 -10.69
N PRO A 84 -18.61 0.26 -10.08
CA PRO A 84 -18.33 -0.04 -8.68
C PRO A 84 -16.85 -0.28 -8.39
N LEU A 85 -16.15 -1.05 -9.22
CA LEU A 85 -14.72 -1.29 -9.05
C LEU A 85 -13.92 0.01 -9.18
N SER A 86 -14.23 0.81 -10.20
CA SER A 86 -13.53 2.07 -10.46
C SER A 86 -13.73 3.09 -9.35
N LEU A 87 -14.94 3.16 -8.77
CA LEU A 87 -15.21 4.06 -7.65
C LEU A 87 -14.45 3.64 -6.40
N TRP A 88 -14.35 2.34 -6.11
CA TRP A 88 -13.51 1.86 -5.02
C TRP A 88 -12.04 2.15 -5.26
N ASP A 89 -11.58 2.09 -6.50
CA ASP A 89 -10.21 2.46 -6.85
C ASP A 89 -9.95 3.95 -6.60
N VAL A 90 -10.93 4.83 -6.87
CA VAL A 90 -10.84 6.25 -6.53
C VAL A 90 -10.65 6.43 -5.02
N VAL A 91 -11.46 5.74 -4.21
CA VAL A 91 -11.34 5.77 -2.76
C VAL A 91 -9.94 5.31 -2.34
N GLY A 92 -9.47 4.19 -2.89
CA GLY A 92 -8.14 3.66 -2.61
C GLY A 92 -7.03 4.64 -2.96
N ALA A 93 -7.13 5.29 -4.12
CA ALA A 93 -6.14 6.28 -4.57
C ALA A 93 -6.10 7.49 -3.62
N VAL A 94 -7.26 8.03 -3.25
CA VAL A 94 -7.34 9.18 -2.33
C VAL A 94 -6.78 8.83 -0.96
N VAL A 95 -7.21 7.70 -0.40
CA VAL A 95 -6.75 7.25 0.93
C VAL A 95 -5.25 6.93 0.90
N GLY A 96 -4.78 6.26 -0.16
CA GLY A 96 -3.36 5.91 -0.30
C GLY A 96 -2.46 7.14 -0.38
N VAL A 97 -2.82 8.12 -1.20
CA VAL A 97 -2.05 9.38 -1.29
C VAL A 97 -2.10 10.13 0.04
N TYR A 98 -3.28 10.21 0.67
CA TYR A 98 -3.42 10.86 1.97
C TYR A 98 -2.54 10.16 3.02
N TYR A 99 -2.57 8.83 3.10
CA TYR A 99 -1.75 8.07 4.03
C TYR A 99 -0.26 8.33 3.80
N TRP A 100 0.18 8.42 2.55
CA TRP A 100 1.57 8.75 2.25
C TRP A 100 1.95 10.15 2.73
N THR A 101 1.04 11.13 2.69
CA THR A 101 1.34 12.47 3.22
C THR A 101 1.60 12.48 4.72
N LEU A 102 1.13 11.45 5.43
CA LEU A 102 1.32 11.29 6.88
C LEU A 102 2.60 10.54 7.25
N ARG A 103 3.48 10.28 6.30
CA ARG A 103 4.67 9.44 6.48
C ARG A 103 5.60 9.87 7.62
N ARG A 104 5.61 11.15 7.96
CA ARG A 104 6.42 11.67 9.08
C ARG A 104 5.93 11.15 10.44
N ASN A 105 4.70 10.69 10.50
CA ASN A 105 4.08 10.20 11.74
C ASN A 105 4.13 8.68 11.89
N TYR A 106 4.69 7.96 10.90
CA TYR A 106 4.71 6.49 10.93
C TYR A 106 5.54 5.96 12.10
N SER A 107 6.71 6.55 12.34
CA SER A 107 7.57 6.16 13.46
C SER A 107 6.89 6.39 14.81
N SER A 108 6.20 7.52 14.96
CA SER A 108 5.46 7.84 16.19
C SER A 108 4.35 6.81 16.47
N LEU A 109 3.65 6.35 15.45
CA LEU A 109 2.62 5.32 15.59
C LEU A 109 3.24 4.00 16.04
N MET A 110 4.35 3.59 15.44
CA MET A 110 5.05 2.35 15.78
C MET A 110 5.66 2.41 17.20
N GLU A 111 6.30 3.53 17.54
CA GLU A 111 6.86 3.77 18.87
C GLU A 111 5.77 3.80 19.94
N GLY A 112 4.65 4.46 19.68
CA GLY A 112 3.52 4.51 20.59
C GLY A 112 2.96 3.13 20.90
N ALA A 113 2.80 2.29 19.88
CA ALA A 113 2.32 0.91 20.05
C ALA A 113 3.31 0.08 20.87
N GLN A 114 4.61 0.22 20.59
CA GLN A 114 5.66 -0.48 21.32
C GLN A 114 5.70 -0.06 22.79
N LEU A 115 5.66 1.24 23.05
CA LEU A 115 5.66 1.78 24.42
C LEU A 115 4.46 1.23 25.22
N PHE A 116 3.29 1.18 24.61
CA PHE A 116 2.08 0.67 25.27
C PHE A 116 2.24 -0.81 25.65
N GLN A 117 2.81 -1.62 24.76
CA GLN A 117 3.09 -3.02 25.04
C GLN A 117 4.10 -3.19 26.17
N ASP A 118 5.17 -2.39 26.17
CA ASP A 118 6.19 -2.44 27.21
C ASP A 118 5.62 -2.08 28.59
N LEU A 119 4.77 -1.07 28.67
CA LEU A 119 4.11 -0.68 29.91
C LEU A 119 3.20 -1.77 30.44
N ARG A 120 2.43 -2.42 29.56
CA ARG A 120 1.57 -3.54 29.94
C ARG A 120 2.38 -4.72 30.48
N GLN A 121 3.49 -5.02 29.84
CA GLN A 121 4.35 -6.12 30.26
C GLN A 121 4.97 -5.85 31.63
N ARG A 122 5.42 -4.62 31.88
CA ARG A 122 5.96 -4.19 33.19
C ARG A 122 4.89 -4.30 34.29
N GLU A 123 3.67 -3.90 33.98
CA GLU A 123 2.55 -4.00 34.90
C GLU A 123 2.26 -5.45 35.27
N GLN A 124 2.23 -6.36 34.31
CA GLN A 124 2.05 -7.78 34.54
C GLN A 124 3.16 -8.37 35.41
N GLN A 125 4.42 -8.00 35.13
CA GLN A 125 5.57 -8.45 35.93
C GLN A 125 5.52 -7.94 37.38
N ALA A 126 5.00 -6.74 37.59
CA ALA A 126 4.87 -6.18 38.93
C ALA A 126 3.79 -6.90 39.76
N LEU A 127 2.80 -7.54 39.12
CA LEU A 127 1.75 -8.31 39.77
C LEU A 127 2.18 -9.74 40.15
N GLU A 128 3.27 -10.22 39.58
CA GLU A 128 3.88 -11.52 39.89
C GLU A 128 4.84 -11.39 41.10
#